data_e5f4b378c6633d803eacc4f5f11a4623
#
_entry.id   e5f4b378c6633d803eacc4f5f11a4623
#
_cell.length_a   1.000
_cell.length_b   1.000
_cell.length_c   1.000
_cell.angle_alpha   90.00
_cell.angle_beta   90.00
_cell.angle_gamma   90.00
#
_symmetry.space_group_name_H-M   'P 1'
#
loop_
_entity.id
_entity.type
_entity.pdbx_description
1 polymer ?
#
loop_
_entity_poly.entity_id
_entity_poly.type
_entity_poly.pdbx_seq_one_letter_code
_entity_poly.pdbx_strand_id
1 'polypeptide(L)'
;MSKKIADKVVLAYSGGLDTSVAVKWLLEHKCNEVVCVAIDLGQGQELEEIQAKALTLGASESRVIDAKQKFIEEFCFRALKANANYQENYPLATALARPLIAKILVEIAHEYKADAIAHGCTGKGNDQVRFDLSIMALDPNLKIIAPAREWGTYRDWETDRKSTRLNSSH
;
A
#
# COMPACT_ATOMS: atom_id res chain seq x y z
N MET A 1 10.95 11.14 -23.57
CA MET A 1 9.84 11.01 -22.60
C MET A 1 9.49 9.53 -22.50
N SER A 2 9.60 8.93 -21.33
CA SER A 2 9.20 7.54 -21.12
C SER A 2 7.69 7.41 -21.31
N LYS A 3 7.24 6.44 -22.11
CA LYS A 3 5.81 6.21 -22.35
C LYS A 3 5.18 5.76 -21.03
N LYS A 4 4.20 6.51 -20.51
CA LYS A 4 3.44 6.14 -19.32
C LYS A 4 2.72 4.82 -19.54
N ILE A 5 2.66 3.97 -18.54
CA ILE A 5 2.12 2.60 -18.64
C ILE A 5 0.65 2.50 -18.23
N ALA A 6 0.14 3.53 -17.57
CA ALA A 6 -1.25 3.66 -17.13
C ALA A 6 -1.71 5.10 -17.34
N ASP A 7 -3.00 5.31 -17.49
CA ASP A 7 -3.59 6.65 -17.46
C ASP A 7 -3.88 7.03 -16.00
N LYS A 8 -4.57 6.17 -15.29
CA LYS A 8 -4.94 6.39 -13.88
C LYS A 8 -4.46 5.24 -12.99
N VAL A 9 -3.95 5.57 -11.81
CA VAL A 9 -3.45 4.63 -10.80
C VAL A 9 -4.15 4.87 -9.47
N VAL A 10 -4.63 3.81 -8.83
CA VAL A 10 -5.08 3.83 -7.43
C VAL A 10 -3.92 3.43 -6.54
N LEU A 11 -3.52 4.30 -5.62
CA LEU A 11 -2.41 4.07 -4.70
C LEU A 11 -2.91 3.76 -3.28
N ALA A 12 -2.49 2.61 -2.73
CA ALA A 12 -2.62 2.34 -1.29
C ALA A 12 -1.76 3.36 -0.53
N TYR A 13 -2.40 4.34 0.11
CA TYR A 13 -1.73 5.48 0.70
C TYR A 13 -1.82 5.45 2.23
N SER A 14 -0.68 5.43 2.89
CA SER A 14 -0.59 5.41 4.36
C SER A 14 -0.21 6.76 4.98
N GLY A 15 0.03 7.79 4.16
CA GLY A 15 0.57 9.07 4.65
C GLY A 15 2.04 9.05 5.04
N GLY A 16 2.67 7.87 5.09
CA GLY A 16 4.10 7.70 5.37
C GLY A 16 5.01 8.21 4.25
N LEU A 17 6.31 8.28 4.52
CA LEU A 17 7.30 8.82 3.58
C LEU A 17 7.30 8.08 2.25
N ASP A 18 7.36 6.74 2.27
CA ASP A 18 7.45 5.92 1.06
C ASP A 18 6.25 6.14 0.12
N THR A 19 5.02 6.13 0.68
CA THR A 19 3.83 6.36 -0.13
C THR A 19 3.68 7.81 -0.58
N SER A 20 4.21 8.77 0.18
CA SER A 20 4.24 10.19 -0.21
C SER A 20 5.19 10.44 -1.37
N VAL A 21 6.36 9.82 -1.38
CA VAL A 21 7.29 9.85 -2.52
C VAL A 21 6.69 9.12 -3.72
N ALA A 22 5.96 8.02 -3.48
CA ALA A 22 5.32 7.24 -4.54
C ALA A 22 4.33 8.08 -5.36
N VAL A 23 3.57 9.01 -4.76
CA VAL A 23 2.64 9.88 -5.49
C VAL A 23 3.37 10.66 -6.60
N LYS A 24 4.43 11.38 -6.25
CA LYS A 24 5.20 12.17 -7.22
C LYS A 24 5.86 11.29 -8.27
N TRP A 25 6.48 10.21 -7.84
CA TRP A 25 7.18 9.31 -8.75
C TRP A 25 6.22 8.66 -9.76
N LEU A 26 5.01 8.26 -9.33
CA LEU A 26 3.99 7.71 -10.22
C LEU A 26 3.58 8.74 -11.29
N LEU A 27 3.32 9.98 -10.89
CA LEU A 27 2.95 11.05 -11.81
C LEU A 27 4.06 11.38 -12.83
N GLU A 28 5.31 11.35 -12.40
CA GLU A 28 6.45 11.64 -13.26
C GLU A 28 6.77 10.50 -14.24
N HIS A 29 6.61 9.23 -13.81
CA HIS A 29 7.17 8.10 -14.55
C HIS A 29 6.15 7.09 -15.08
N LYS A 30 4.95 7.00 -14.48
CA LYS A 30 4.05 5.87 -14.73
C LYS A 30 2.66 6.24 -15.22
N CYS A 31 2.07 7.32 -14.73
CA CYS A 31 0.66 7.65 -15.01
C CYS A 31 0.40 9.15 -15.15
N ASN A 32 -0.82 9.49 -15.59
CA ASN A 32 -1.29 10.87 -15.67
C ASN A 32 -2.00 11.30 -14.39
N GLU A 33 -2.70 10.38 -13.74
CA GLU A 33 -3.48 10.64 -12.54
C GLU A 33 -3.21 9.60 -11.45
N VAL A 34 -3.20 10.05 -10.18
CA VAL A 34 -3.10 9.19 -9.00
C VAL A 34 -4.28 9.48 -8.07
N VAL A 35 -5.05 8.44 -7.76
CA VAL A 35 -6.06 8.45 -6.70
C VAL A 35 -5.46 7.81 -5.46
N CYS A 36 -5.29 8.57 -4.39
CA CYS A 36 -4.78 8.07 -3.12
C CYS A 36 -5.92 7.49 -2.27
N VAL A 37 -5.74 6.31 -1.72
CA VAL A 37 -6.73 5.65 -0.87
C VAL A 37 -6.10 5.26 0.46
N ALA A 38 -6.53 5.91 1.53
CA ALA A 38 -6.21 5.55 2.90
C ALA A 38 -7.35 4.69 3.47
N ILE A 39 -7.01 3.56 4.09
CA ILE A 39 -7.98 2.62 4.63
C ILE A 39 -7.83 2.55 6.14
N ASP A 40 -8.88 2.92 6.85
CA ASP A 40 -8.95 2.90 8.30
C ASP A 40 -9.39 1.51 8.79
N LEU A 41 -8.47 0.84 9.47
CA LEU A 41 -8.70 -0.44 10.13
C LEU A 41 -8.65 -0.33 11.66
N GLY A 42 -8.67 0.90 12.20
CA GLY A 42 -8.56 1.18 13.62
C GLY A 42 -7.14 1.50 14.10
N GLN A 43 -6.25 1.93 13.20
CA GLN A 43 -4.85 2.27 13.53
C GLN A 43 -4.65 3.64 14.20
N GLY A 44 -5.73 4.42 14.42
CA GLY A 44 -5.69 5.69 15.17
C GLY A 44 -4.89 6.81 14.50
N GLN A 45 -4.86 6.86 13.17
CA GLN A 45 -4.19 7.92 12.41
C GLN A 45 -5.09 9.12 12.19
N GLU A 46 -4.49 10.31 12.05
CA GLU A 46 -5.20 11.54 11.65
C GLU A 46 -5.48 11.51 10.15
N LEU A 47 -6.60 10.92 9.78
CA LEU A 47 -6.96 10.61 8.39
C LEU A 47 -7.19 11.87 7.54
N GLU A 48 -7.67 12.96 8.14
CA GLU A 48 -7.86 14.24 7.45
C GLU A 48 -6.52 14.85 7.00
N GLU A 49 -5.50 14.78 7.86
CA GLU A 49 -4.14 15.24 7.51
C GLU A 49 -3.53 14.39 6.40
N ILE A 50 -3.73 13.07 6.46
CA ILE A 50 -3.27 12.14 5.43
C ILE A 50 -3.90 12.50 4.08
N GLN A 51 -5.19 12.79 4.07
CA GLN A 51 -5.94 13.16 2.87
C GLN A 51 -5.43 14.49 2.28
N ALA A 52 -5.31 15.52 3.12
CA ALA A 52 -4.80 16.82 2.69
C ALA A 52 -3.37 16.73 2.13
N LYS A 53 -2.52 15.94 2.77
CA LYS A 53 -1.14 15.68 2.33
C LYS A 53 -1.09 15.03 0.95
N ALA A 54 -1.95 14.04 0.67
CA ALA A 54 -1.99 13.40 -0.63
C ALA A 54 -2.31 14.40 -1.75
N LEU A 55 -3.30 15.25 -1.55
CA LEU A 55 -3.69 16.29 -2.51
C LEU A 55 -2.56 17.31 -2.74
N THR A 56 -1.87 17.74 -1.68
CA THR A 56 -0.71 18.65 -1.77
C THR A 56 0.44 18.03 -2.57
N LEU A 57 0.58 16.71 -2.57
CA LEU A 57 1.60 15.98 -3.34
C LEU A 57 1.25 15.81 -4.82
N GLY A 58 0.03 16.19 -5.22
CA GLY A 58 -0.42 16.15 -6.60
C GLY A 58 -1.38 15.01 -6.93
N ALA A 59 -1.90 14.27 -5.94
CA ALA A 59 -2.95 13.31 -6.20
C ALA A 59 -4.19 14.04 -6.77
N SER A 60 -4.82 13.45 -7.79
CA SER A 60 -6.05 13.99 -8.38
C SER A 60 -7.22 13.86 -7.42
N GLU A 61 -7.18 12.86 -6.57
CA GLU A 61 -8.15 12.63 -5.51
C GLU A 61 -7.53 11.86 -4.34
N SER A 62 -8.10 12.07 -3.15
CA SER A 62 -7.71 11.33 -1.95
C SER A 62 -8.96 10.90 -1.18
N ARG A 63 -9.08 9.59 -0.94
CA ARG A 63 -10.21 9.00 -0.24
C ARG A 63 -9.76 8.31 1.04
N VAL A 64 -10.61 8.42 2.05
CA VAL A 64 -10.50 7.67 3.29
C VAL A 64 -11.67 6.70 3.36
N ILE A 65 -11.36 5.42 3.57
CA ILE A 65 -12.36 4.36 3.67
C ILE A 65 -12.33 3.79 5.08
N ASP A 66 -13.43 3.94 5.82
CA ASP A 66 -13.60 3.24 7.09
C ASP A 66 -13.95 1.77 6.82
N ALA A 67 -13.02 0.88 7.12
CA ALA A 67 -13.18 -0.55 6.93
C ALA A 67 -13.08 -1.34 8.26
N LYS A 68 -13.18 -0.66 9.41
CA LYS A 68 -13.04 -1.27 10.75
C LYS A 68 -14.03 -2.41 10.97
N GLN A 69 -15.31 -2.14 10.74
CA GLN A 69 -16.35 -3.15 10.93
C GLN A 69 -16.15 -4.33 9.98
N LYS A 70 -15.93 -4.05 8.68
CA LYS A 70 -15.69 -5.09 7.67
C LYS A 70 -14.48 -5.95 8.01
N PHE A 71 -13.40 -5.33 8.51
CA PHE A 71 -12.20 -6.04 8.93
C PHE A 71 -12.48 -7.00 10.09
N ILE A 72 -13.21 -6.54 11.11
CA ILE A 72 -13.54 -7.37 12.28
C ILE A 72 -14.45 -8.54 11.88
N GLU A 73 -15.53 -8.26 11.17
CA GLU A 73 -16.56 -9.27 10.88
C GLU A 73 -16.12 -10.30 9.84
N GLU A 74 -15.52 -9.86 8.73
CA GLU A 74 -15.18 -10.73 7.62
C GLU A 74 -13.83 -11.44 7.80
N PHE A 75 -12.88 -10.85 8.54
CA PHE A 75 -11.52 -11.36 8.66
C PHE A 75 -11.16 -11.78 10.09
N CYS A 76 -11.29 -10.87 11.06
CA CYS A 76 -10.84 -11.16 12.43
C CYS A 76 -11.67 -12.27 13.09
N PHE A 77 -12.99 -12.22 12.99
CA PHE A 77 -13.84 -13.26 13.58
C PHE A 77 -13.64 -14.63 12.93
N ARG A 78 -13.34 -14.68 11.64
CA ARG A 78 -13.01 -15.95 10.97
C ARG A 78 -11.68 -16.52 11.47
N ALA A 79 -10.67 -15.69 11.60
CA ALA A 79 -9.38 -16.10 12.14
C ALA A 79 -9.49 -16.56 13.60
N LEU A 80 -10.26 -15.83 14.41
CA LEU A 80 -10.52 -16.18 15.80
C LEU A 80 -11.23 -17.55 15.92
N LYS A 81 -12.28 -17.78 15.15
CA LYS A 81 -13.00 -19.07 15.11
C LYS A 81 -12.12 -20.24 14.67
N ALA A 82 -11.16 -19.97 13.79
CA ALA A 82 -10.18 -20.95 13.33
C ALA A 82 -8.99 -21.10 14.27
N ASN A 83 -8.94 -20.37 15.39
CA ASN A 83 -7.78 -20.29 16.29
C ASN A 83 -6.47 -20.00 15.53
N ALA A 84 -6.55 -19.12 14.52
CA ALA A 84 -5.45 -18.82 13.62
C ALA A 84 -4.46 -17.85 14.29
N ASN A 85 -3.41 -18.41 14.90
CA ASN A 85 -2.29 -17.69 15.48
C ASN A 85 -0.98 -18.15 14.82
N TYR A 86 0.00 -17.28 14.77
CA TYR A 86 1.34 -17.64 14.36
C TYR A 86 2.23 -17.78 15.61
N GLN A 87 2.86 -18.94 15.77
CA GLN A 87 3.73 -19.26 16.90
C GLN A 87 3.10 -18.93 18.28
N GLU A 88 1.81 -19.27 18.44
CA GLU A 88 1.02 -19.14 19.67
C GLU A 88 0.77 -17.69 20.18
N ASN A 89 1.59 -16.73 19.81
CA ASN A 89 1.58 -15.39 20.41
C ASN A 89 1.44 -14.22 19.40
N TYR A 90 1.54 -14.46 18.09
CA TYR A 90 1.50 -13.38 17.10
C TYR A 90 0.14 -13.31 16.40
N PRO A 91 -0.67 -12.25 16.67
CA PRO A 91 -1.91 -12.03 15.94
C PRO A 91 -1.61 -11.72 14.47
N LEU A 92 -2.35 -12.34 13.58
CA LEU A 92 -2.17 -12.23 12.12
C LEU A 92 -2.70 -10.91 11.54
N ALA A 93 -2.65 -9.80 12.29
CA ALA A 93 -3.28 -8.54 11.92
C ALA A 93 -2.90 -8.08 10.50
N THR A 94 -1.60 -8.02 10.20
CA THR A 94 -1.11 -7.60 8.88
C THR A 94 -1.49 -8.60 7.78
N ALA A 95 -1.43 -9.89 8.09
CA ALA A 95 -1.78 -10.95 7.15
C ALA A 95 -3.26 -10.92 6.75
N LEU A 96 -4.14 -10.58 7.70
CA LEU A 96 -5.57 -10.46 7.49
C LEU A 96 -5.95 -9.13 6.82
N ALA A 97 -5.25 -8.05 7.18
CA ALA A 97 -5.54 -6.72 6.66
C ALA A 97 -5.23 -6.57 5.16
N ARG A 98 -4.11 -7.14 4.67
CA ARG A 98 -3.67 -6.93 3.28
C ARG A 98 -4.67 -7.43 2.23
N PRO A 99 -5.29 -8.61 2.35
CA PRO A 99 -6.34 -9.03 1.41
C PRO A 99 -7.57 -8.12 1.41
N LEU A 100 -8.00 -7.60 2.57
CA LEU A 100 -9.10 -6.65 2.62
C LEU A 100 -8.74 -5.32 1.96
N ILE A 101 -7.54 -4.79 2.24
CA ILE A 101 -7.06 -3.57 1.59
C ILE A 101 -7.02 -3.76 0.07
N ALA A 102 -6.47 -4.88 -0.42
CA ALA A 102 -6.42 -5.20 -1.85
C ALA A 102 -7.83 -5.23 -2.47
N LYS A 103 -8.81 -5.84 -1.79
CA LYS A 103 -10.21 -5.90 -2.23
C LYS A 103 -10.79 -4.49 -2.40
N ILE A 104 -10.61 -3.63 -1.41
CA ILE A 104 -11.11 -2.24 -1.46
C ILE A 104 -10.42 -1.46 -2.59
N LEU A 105 -9.11 -1.64 -2.78
CA LEU A 105 -8.38 -0.97 -3.86
C LEU A 105 -8.87 -1.40 -5.25
N VAL A 106 -9.19 -2.68 -5.45
CA VAL A 106 -9.77 -3.19 -6.71
C VAL A 106 -11.17 -2.59 -6.93
N GLU A 107 -12.03 -2.56 -5.90
CA GLU A 107 -13.36 -1.94 -5.98
C GLU A 107 -13.25 -0.46 -6.40
N ILE A 108 -12.30 0.29 -5.82
CA ILE A 108 -12.04 1.70 -6.15
C ILE A 108 -11.41 1.82 -7.56
N ALA A 109 -10.52 0.93 -7.94
CA ALA A 109 -9.94 0.95 -9.28
C ALA A 109 -11.02 0.79 -10.36
N HIS A 110 -12.00 -0.07 -10.15
CA HIS A 110 -13.15 -0.19 -11.04
C HIS A 110 -14.03 1.07 -11.04
N GLU A 111 -14.33 1.65 -9.86
CA GLU A 111 -15.11 2.89 -9.73
C GLU A 111 -14.48 4.04 -10.53
N TYR A 112 -13.17 4.20 -10.43
CA TYR A 112 -12.41 5.26 -11.09
C TYR A 112 -11.92 4.88 -12.51
N LYS A 113 -12.22 3.69 -12.99
CA LYS A 113 -11.72 3.14 -14.26
C LYS A 113 -10.19 3.26 -14.35
N ALA A 114 -9.52 2.91 -13.28
CA ALA A 114 -8.06 2.95 -13.22
C ALA A 114 -7.45 1.72 -13.91
N ASP A 115 -6.28 1.90 -14.51
CA ASP A 115 -5.55 0.84 -15.24
C ASP A 115 -4.65 0.03 -14.34
N ALA A 116 -4.33 0.57 -13.15
CA ALA A 116 -3.36 -0.02 -12.26
C ALA A 116 -3.63 0.30 -10.78
N ILE A 117 -3.13 -0.58 -9.93
CA ILE A 117 -3.05 -0.38 -8.47
C ILE A 117 -1.58 -0.27 -8.09
N ALA A 118 -1.26 0.67 -7.21
CA ALA A 118 0.08 0.82 -6.65
C ALA A 118 0.09 0.64 -5.13
N HIS A 119 1.21 0.13 -4.60
CA HIS A 119 1.44 -0.01 -3.17
C HIS A 119 2.90 0.22 -2.78
N GLY A 120 3.14 0.66 -1.54
CA GLY A 120 4.47 0.98 -1.02
C GLY A 120 5.25 -0.21 -0.45
N CYS A 121 4.83 -1.45 -0.70
CA CYS A 121 5.55 -2.61 -0.17
C CYS A 121 6.88 -2.82 -0.88
N THR A 122 7.92 -3.11 -0.08
CA THR A 122 9.24 -3.45 -0.60
C THR A 122 9.29 -4.88 -1.13
N GLY A 123 10.29 -5.19 -1.98
CA GLY A 123 10.47 -6.51 -2.56
C GLY A 123 10.88 -7.61 -1.56
N LYS A 124 11.18 -7.23 -0.31
CA LYS A 124 11.59 -8.15 0.75
C LYS A 124 10.48 -8.21 1.79
N GLY A 125 9.65 -9.24 1.77
CA GLY A 125 8.61 -9.45 2.79
C GLY A 125 7.33 -10.04 2.25
N ASN A 126 6.48 -10.49 3.17
CA ASN A 126 5.24 -11.21 2.84
C ASN A 126 4.11 -10.28 2.39
N ASP A 127 4.17 -8.98 2.74
CA ASP A 127 3.08 -8.05 2.46
C ASP A 127 2.89 -7.80 0.97
N GLN A 128 3.99 -7.68 0.22
CA GLN A 128 3.90 -7.56 -1.24
C GLN A 128 3.20 -8.77 -1.88
N VAL A 129 3.57 -9.99 -1.45
CA VAL A 129 2.98 -11.22 -1.98
C VAL A 129 1.49 -11.25 -1.71
N ARG A 130 1.06 -10.83 -0.50
CA ARG A 130 -0.34 -10.74 -0.14
C ARG A 130 -1.10 -9.74 -1.01
N PHE A 131 -0.52 -8.56 -1.28
CA PHE A 131 -1.11 -7.58 -2.18
C PHE A 131 -1.19 -8.11 -3.60
N ASP A 132 -0.05 -8.52 -4.16
CA ASP A 132 0.05 -8.95 -5.55
C ASP A 132 -0.93 -10.11 -5.83
N LEU A 133 -0.91 -11.17 -5.02
CA LEU A 133 -1.80 -12.31 -5.20
C LEU A 133 -3.28 -11.97 -4.99
N SER A 134 -3.60 -11.11 -4.01
CA SER A 134 -4.99 -10.71 -3.77
C SER A 134 -5.54 -9.88 -4.94
N ILE A 135 -4.76 -8.93 -5.47
CA ILE A 135 -5.17 -8.12 -6.62
C ILE A 135 -5.33 -9.00 -7.85
N MET A 136 -4.34 -9.85 -8.14
CA MET A 136 -4.39 -10.78 -9.31
C MET A 136 -5.55 -11.75 -9.24
N ALA A 137 -5.92 -12.22 -8.06
CA ALA A 137 -7.06 -13.12 -7.87
C ALA A 137 -8.41 -12.42 -8.05
N LEU A 138 -8.49 -11.11 -7.77
CA LEU A 138 -9.71 -10.31 -7.88
C LEU A 138 -9.90 -9.74 -9.29
N ASP A 139 -8.83 -9.24 -9.89
CA ASP A 139 -8.81 -8.76 -11.27
C ASP A 139 -7.40 -8.92 -11.88
N PRO A 140 -7.20 -9.95 -12.73
CA PRO A 140 -5.92 -10.19 -13.38
C PRO A 140 -5.55 -9.15 -14.47
N ASN A 141 -6.50 -8.29 -14.88
CA ASN A 141 -6.26 -7.28 -15.91
C ASN A 141 -5.66 -6.00 -15.31
N LEU A 142 -5.82 -5.76 -14.01
CA LEU A 142 -5.22 -4.60 -13.34
C LEU A 142 -3.70 -4.77 -13.23
N LYS A 143 -2.97 -3.76 -13.69
CA LYS A 143 -1.52 -3.72 -13.52
C LYS A 143 -1.17 -3.43 -12.05
N ILE A 144 -0.10 -4.06 -11.56
CA ILE A 144 0.40 -3.80 -10.21
C ILE A 144 1.72 -3.04 -10.31
N ILE A 145 1.80 -1.90 -9.64
CA ILE A 145 2.98 -1.05 -9.59
C ILE A 145 3.48 -0.98 -8.15
N ALA A 146 4.73 -1.33 -7.93
CA ALA A 146 5.36 -1.25 -6.62
C ALA A 146 6.57 -0.32 -6.68
N PRO A 147 6.38 1.00 -6.54
CA PRO A 147 7.45 1.99 -6.68
C PRO A 147 8.68 1.68 -5.85
N ALA A 148 8.49 1.26 -4.59
CA ALA A 148 9.59 0.91 -3.69
C ALA A 148 10.50 -0.24 -4.19
N ARG A 149 10.05 -1.06 -5.14
CA ARG A 149 10.87 -2.08 -5.80
C ARG A 149 11.68 -1.51 -6.95
N GLU A 150 11.14 -0.51 -7.63
CA GLU A 150 11.80 0.12 -8.78
C GLU A 150 12.85 1.15 -8.37
N TRP A 151 12.72 1.70 -7.16
CA TRP A 151 13.72 2.62 -6.60
C TRP A 151 15.03 1.97 -6.16
N GLY A 152 15.13 0.65 -6.19
CA GLY A 152 16.32 -0.24 -6.03
C GLY A 152 17.44 0.14 -5.06
N THR A 153 17.67 1.42 -4.87
CA THR A 153 18.83 1.99 -4.18
C THR A 153 18.52 2.72 -2.88
N TYR A 154 17.26 3.09 -2.61
CA TYR A 154 16.97 3.96 -1.46
C TYR A 154 17.09 3.24 -0.10
N ARG A 155 16.72 1.97 -0.01
CA ARG A 155 16.88 1.19 1.23
C ARG A 155 18.25 0.57 1.40
N ASP A 156 18.97 0.30 0.32
CA ASP A 156 20.36 -0.13 0.42
C ASP A 156 21.21 0.97 1.04
N TRP A 157 20.94 2.24 0.70
CA TRP A 157 21.58 3.40 1.31
C TRP A 157 21.25 3.60 2.80
N GLU A 158 20.01 3.35 3.23
CA GLU A 158 19.62 3.46 4.65
C GLU A 158 20.17 2.31 5.49
N THR A 159 20.27 1.12 4.91
CA THR A 159 20.89 -0.06 5.54
C THR A 159 22.41 0.12 5.65
N ASP A 160 23.06 0.70 4.65
CA ASP A 160 24.47 1.05 4.67
C ASP A 160 24.80 2.11 5.72
N ARG A 161 23.95 3.13 5.89
CA ARG A 161 24.14 4.12 6.97
C ARG A 161 24.01 3.53 8.36
N LYS A 162 23.12 2.56 8.57
CA LYS A 162 22.96 1.88 9.86
C LYS A 162 24.12 0.93 10.14
N SER A 163 24.59 0.19 9.13
CA SER A 163 25.76 -0.68 9.28
C SER A 163 27.05 0.10 9.54
N THR A 164 27.23 1.24 8.88
CA THR A 164 28.40 2.10 9.06
C THR A 164 28.43 2.76 10.45
N ARG A 165 27.24 3.11 11.01
CA ARG A 165 27.16 3.65 12.39
C ARG A 165 27.42 2.61 13.47
N LEU A 166 27.07 1.33 13.24
CA LEU A 166 27.34 0.24 14.17
C LEU A 166 28.84 -0.13 14.22
N ASN A 167 29.55 0.04 13.09
CA ASN A 167 30.99 -0.24 13.01
C ASN A 167 31.89 0.92 13.48
N SER A 168 31.35 2.11 13.73
CA SER A 168 32.11 3.29 14.22
C SER A 168 32.06 3.48 15.74
N SER A 169 31.49 2.53 16.48
CA SER A 169 31.36 2.56 17.96
C SER A 169 32.17 1.46 18.66
N HIS A 170 33.34 1.09 18.08
CA HIS A 170 34.35 0.28 18.74
C HIS A 170 35.69 1.02 18.77
#